data_8e74a9cbeee756013c198991edd034f5
#
_entry.id   8e74a9cbeee756013c198991edd034f5
#
_cell.length_a   1.000
_cell.length_b   1.000
_cell.length_c   1.000
_cell.angle_alpha   90.00
_cell.angle_beta   90.00
_cell.angle_gamma   90.00
#
_symmetry.space_group_name_H-M   'P 1'
#
loop_
_entity.id
_entity.type
_entity.pdbx_description
1 polymer ?
#
loop_
_entity_poly.entity_id
_entity_poly.type
_entity_poly.pdbx_seq_one_letter_code
_entity_poly.pdbx_strand_id
1 'polypeptide(L)'
;MSKLRGLSLFSNVGVAEVGLEQNDEFSMLYANELDPKRCEFYRHVHPHTEVIEGDLTDDSVRNVIVEKSLSAGVNFILATPPCQGMSEAGCRLEFDERNELIYYAVDVIKRVSPSFVILENVPKMLKTKIHHKNKTITIPEYLISELEDKYIFNEQSLIKAMDYGVPQMRERNIFLLVDREKGIKWNFPRKEKSVTLYEAIGSLPSLDPLLREGLEFTLEKFPSYLQKVAISQKISKWHKPPLHSWKQVEWMMHTPTGRSAIYNENYYPQKDDGTRISAHHNNYRRMCWDKPARTMTQNNGVISSLACVHPGRAYNEGGKVLYSDARVLSIYELLIVSSLPTDWDIPDWASDTFIRKVIGEGIPPRIITLVVDELLKQI
;
A
#
# COMPACT_ATOMS: atom_id res chain seq x y z
N MET A 1 30.24 5.71 6.80
CA MET A 1 29.17 4.96 7.48
C MET A 1 27.89 5.79 7.36
N SER A 2 26.76 5.17 7.05
CA SER A 2 25.45 5.87 6.96
C SER A 2 25.11 6.51 8.32
N LYS A 3 24.48 7.69 8.29
CA LYS A 3 24.02 8.41 9.51
C LYS A 3 22.87 7.63 10.18
N LEU A 4 21.97 7.04 9.37
CA LEU A 4 20.86 6.25 9.85
C LEU A 4 21.08 4.77 9.55
N ARG A 5 21.00 3.94 10.59
CA ARG A 5 21.09 2.48 10.55
C ARG A 5 19.77 1.89 11.00
N GLY A 6 19.03 1.30 10.07
CA GLY A 6 17.63 0.96 10.24
C GLY A 6 17.37 -0.50 10.59
N LEU A 7 16.29 -0.70 11.35
CA LEU A 7 15.57 -1.95 11.54
C LEU A 7 14.12 -1.74 11.07
N SER A 8 13.61 -2.63 10.23
CA SER A 8 12.19 -2.66 9.85
C SER A 8 11.48 -3.82 10.57
N LEU A 9 10.37 -3.52 11.25
CA LEU A 9 9.51 -4.50 11.93
C LEU A 9 8.19 -4.64 11.18
N PHE A 10 7.73 -5.90 10.99
CA PHE A 10 6.57 -6.23 10.16
C PHE A 10 6.72 -5.76 8.71
N SER A 11 7.92 -5.97 8.16
CA SER A 11 8.39 -5.30 6.95
C SER A 11 7.63 -5.64 5.67
N ASN A 12 6.76 -6.67 5.68
CA ASN A 12 6.12 -7.19 4.48
C ASN A 12 7.20 -7.51 3.42
N VAL A 13 7.08 -6.97 2.20
CA VAL A 13 8.10 -7.12 1.13
C VAL A 13 8.99 -5.86 0.98
N GLY A 14 9.00 -4.97 1.98
CA GLY A 14 9.84 -3.78 1.96
C GLY A 14 9.33 -2.62 1.10
N VAL A 15 8.01 -2.53 0.85
CA VAL A 15 7.43 -1.43 0.03
C VAL A 15 7.78 -0.06 0.59
N ALA A 16 7.77 0.10 1.91
CA ALA A 16 8.04 1.37 2.58
C ALA A 16 9.51 1.80 2.42
N GLU A 17 10.41 0.84 2.33
CA GLU A 17 11.87 1.00 2.32
C GLU A 17 12.44 1.30 0.94
N VAL A 18 11.72 0.98 -0.14
CA VAL A 18 12.21 1.07 -1.53
C VAL A 18 12.85 2.41 -1.87
N GLY A 19 12.33 3.51 -1.35
CA GLY A 19 12.89 4.84 -1.61
C GLY A 19 14.09 5.20 -0.73
N LEU A 20 14.32 4.49 0.36
CA LEU A 20 15.39 4.80 1.33
C LEU A 20 16.75 4.30 0.86
N GLU A 21 16.80 3.24 0.07
CA GLU A 21 18.05 2.63 -0.44
C GLU A 21 18.81 3.53 -1.41
N GLN A 22 18.14 4.55 -1.97
CA GLN A 22 18.77 5.52 -2.86
C GLN A 22 19.54 6.62 -2.11
N ASN A 23 19.49 6.63 -0.78
CA ASN A 23 20.14 7.63 0.05
C ASN A 23 21.36 7.04 0.75
N ASP A 24 22.56 7.49 0.37
CA ASP A 24 23.84 7.03 0.93
C ASP A 24 23.98 7.26 2.46
N GLU A 25 23.16 8.15 3.03
CA GLU A 25 23.14 8.43 4.46
C GLU A 25 22.23 7.50 5.26
N PHE A 26 21.49 6.60 4.56
CA PHE A 26 20.60 5.61 5.16
C PHE A 26 21.01 4.18 4.80
N SER A 27 20.93 3.26 5.75
CA SER A 27 21.07 1.82 5.49
C SER A 27 20.05 1.04 6.31
N MET A 28 19.15 0.30 5.67
CA MET A 28 18.31 -0.69 6.34
C MET A 28 19.17 -1.93 6.57
N LEU A 29 19.54 -2.22 7.84
CA LEU A 29 20.41 -3.33 8.18
C LEU A 29 19.63 -4.63 8.39
N TYR A 30 18.49 -4.52 9.04
CA TYR A 30 17.65 -5.67 9.42
C TYR A 30 16.18 -5.42 9.10
N ALA A 31 15.50 -6.50 8.72
CA ALA A 31 14.06 -6.52 8.55
C ALA A 31 13.47 -7.77 9.19
N ASN A 32 12.30 -7.66 9.84
CA ASN A 32 11.58 -8.79 10.38
C ASN A 32 10.24 -8.97 9.69
N GLU A 33 9.96 -10.17 9.25
CA GLU A 33 8.69 -10.60 8.65
C GLU A 33 8.41 -12.06 9.03
N LEU A 34 7.15 -12.41 9.17
CA LEU A 34 6.69 -13.75 9.54
C LEU A 34 6.52 -14.67 8.32
N ASP A 35 5.97 -14.14 7.20
CA ASP A 35 5.62 -14.94 6.03
C ASP A 35 6.86 -15.26 5.19
N PRO A 36 7.22 -16.57 5.01
CA PRO A 36 8.42 -16.96 4.26
C PRO A 36 8.46 -16.44 2.82
N LYS A 37 7.30 -16.35 2.13
CA LYS A 37 7.24 -15.83 0.77
C LYS A 37 7.49 -14.33 0.71
N ARG A 38 7.03 -13.59 1.74
CA ARG A 38 7.35 -12.17 1.87
C ARG A 38 8.81 -11.96 2.20
N CYS A 39 9.39 -12.80 3.06
CA CYS A 39 10.82 -12.79 3.35
C CYS A 39 11.65 -13.04 2.09
N GLU A 40 11.27 -14.03 1.27
CA GLU A 40 11.93 -14.33 -0.01
C GLU A 40 11.86 -13.14 -0.97
N PHE A 41 10.67 -12.52 -1.12
CA PHE A 41 10.50 -11.32 -1.93
C PHE A 41 11.34 -10.15 -1.39
N TYR A 42 11.33 -9.93 -0.08
CA TYR A 42 12.12 -8.87 0.57
C TYR A 42 13.61 -9.03 0.26
N ARG A 43 14.17 -10.23 0.45
CA ARG A 43 15.58 -10.53 0.14
C ARG A 43 15.94 -10.28 -1.32
N HIS A 44 15.00 -10.48 -2.23
CA HIS A 44 15.20 -10.20 -3.66
C HIS A 44 15.29 -8.70 -3.95
N VAL A 45 14.37 -7.91 -3.41
CA VAL A 45 14.30 -6.47 -3.71
C VAL A 45 15.21 -5.62 -2.83
N HIS A 46 15.67 -6.15 -1.68
CA HIS A 46 16.54 -5.48 -0.71
C HIS A 46 17.76 -6.37 -0.36
N PRO A 47 18.64 -6.63 -1.32
CA PRO A 47 19.73 -7.64 -1.15
C PRO A 47 20.78 -7.27 -0.09
N HIS A 48 20.80 -6.02 0.38
CA HIS A 48 21.75 -5.54 1.40
C HIS A 48 21.17 -5.58 2.82
N THR A 49 19.90 -5.95 2.99
CA THR A 49 19.23 -6.05 4.29
C THR A 49 19.15 -7.51 4.74
N GLU A 50 19.58 -7.80 5.95
CA GLU A 50 19.39 -9.12 6.55
C GLU A 50 17.96 -9.30 7.02
N VAL A 51 17.23 -10.29 6.48
CA VAL A 51 15.86 -10.61 6.86
C VAL A 51 15.86 -11.65 7.98
N ILE A 52 15.37 -11.26 9.15
CA ILE A 52 15.11 -12.12 10.30
C ILE A 52 13.69 -12.64 10.19
N GLU A 53 13.54 -13.85 9.66
CA GLU A 53 12.25 -14.51 9.50
C GLU A 53 11.77 -15.06 10.85
N GLY A 54 10.54 -14.72 11.25
CA GLY A 54 9.96 -15.23 12.49
C GLY A 54 8.86 -14.35 13.07
N ASP A 55 8.11 -14.95 14.00
CA ASP A 55 7.02 -14.30 14.70
C ASP A 55 7.56 -13.37 15.78
N LEU A 56 7.22 -12.10 15.72
CA LEU A 56 7.63 -11.12 16.72
C LEU A 56 7.00 -11.36 18.11
N THR A 57 5.98 -12.20 18.21
CA THR A 57 5.42 -12.64 19.49
C THR A 57 6.34 -13.61 20.23
N ASP A 58 7.28 -14.26 19.53
CA ASP A 58 8.26 -15.16 20.10
C ASP A 58 9.43 -14.37 20.71
N ASP A 59 9.69 -14.61 22.01
CA ASP A 59 10.80 -13.99 22.74
C ASP A 59 12.17 -14.30 22.11
N SER A 60 12.35 -15.50 21.55
CA SER A 60 13.61 -15.88 20.93
C SER A 60 13.91 -15.04 19.69
N VAL A 61 12.88 -14.78 18.86
CA VAL A 61 12.98 -13.92 17.68
C VAL A 61 13.31 -12.49 18.09
N ARG A 62 12.58 -11.94 19.08
CA ARG A 62 12.87 -10.58 19.57
C ARG A 62 14.28 -10.46 20.16
N ASN A 63 14.74 -11.48 20.89
CA ASN A 63 16.10 -11.48 21.45
C ASN A 63 17.15 -11.39 20.35
N VAL A 64 17.04 -12.18 19.27
CA VAL A 64 17.93 -12.11 18.10
C VAL A 64 17.90 -10.73 17.44
N ILE A 65 16.70 -10.17 17.23
CA ILE A 65 16.54 -8.82 16.64
C ILE A 65 17.24 -7.77 17.50
N VAL A 66 17.01 -7.79 18.81
CA VAL A 66 17.59 -6.81 19.73
C VAL A 66 19.12 -6.95 19.80
N GLU A 67 19.65 -8.17 19.96
CA GLU A 67 21.08 -8.41 20.01
C GLU A 67 21.80 -7.92 18.75
N LYS A 68 21.30 -8.29 17.57
CA LYS A 68 21.84 -7.83 16.28
C LYS A 68 21.77 -6.30 16.15
N SER A 69 20.63 -5.71 16.52
CA SER A 69 20.42 -4.27 16.43
C SER A 69 21.38 -3.49 17.31
N LEU A 70 21.59 -3.92 18.56
CA LEU A 70 22.52 -3.31 19.49
C LEU A 70 23.96 -3.44 19.00
N SER A 71 24.35 -4.64 18.56
CA SER A 71 25.69 -4.91 18.04
C SER A 71 26.04 -4.07 16.81
N ALA A 72 25.07 -3.88 15.90
CA ALA A 72 25.26 -3.05 14.70
C ALA A 72 25.04 -1.55 14.95
N GLY A 73 24.60 -1.16 16.16
CA GLY A 73 24.28 0.21 16.52
C GLY A 73 23.11 0.79 15.71
N VAL A 74 22.04 0.02 15.59
CA VAL A 74 20.78 0.50 15.00
C VAL A 74 20.28 1.73 15.75
N ASN A 75 20.01 2.80 15.03
CA ASN A 75 19.54 4.08 15.59
C ASN A 75 18.22 4.57 14.98
N PHE A 76 17.63 3.79 14.07
CA PHE A 76 16.37 4.06 13.40
C PHE A 76 15.52 2.79 13.37
N ILE A 77 14.23 2.89 13.72
CA ILE A 77 13.25 1.80 13.58
C ILE A 77 12.06 2.27 12.75
N LEU A 78 11.70 1.48 11.72
CA LEU A 78 10.42 1.56 11.02
C LEU A 78 9.55 0.40 11.48
N ALA A 79 8.42 0.68 12.12
CA ALA A 79 7.48 -0.34 12.59
C ALA A 79 6.10 -0.16 11.94
N THR A 80 5.62 -1.20 11.24
CA THR A 80 4.33 -1.19 10.55
C THR A 80 3.46 -2.37 10.98
N PRO A 81 3.07 -2.45 12.27
CA PRO A 81 2.33 -3.60 12.79
C PRO A 81 1.00 -3.80 12.04
N PRO A 82 0.57 -5.06 11.81
CA PRO A 82 -0.64 -5.35 11.04
C PRO A 82 -1.89 -4.70 11.62
N CYS A 83 -2.75 -4.18 10.74
CA CYS A 83 -3.99 -3.48 11.08
C CYS A 83 -5.26 -4.30 10.80
N GLN A 84 -5.17 -5.62 10.66
CA GLN A 84 -6.29 -6.43 10.16
C GLN A 84 -7.53 -6.42 11.07
N GLY A 85 -7.36 -6.29 12.38
CA GLY A 85 -8.46 -6.02 13.32
C GLY A 85 -9.02 -4.59 13.26
N MET A 86 -8.24 -3.65 12.70
CA MET A 86 -8.55 -2.22 12.68
C MET A 86 -9.08 -1.74 11.33
N SER A 87 -8.89 -2.47 10.20
CA SER A 87 -9.27 -1.99 8.89
C SER A 87 -10.78 -1.99 8.67
N GLU A 88 -11.32 -1.03 7.91
CA GLU A 88 -12.73 -1.00 7.53
C GLU A 88 -13.17 -2.19 6.68
N ALA A 89 -12.22 -2.85 6.02
CA ALA A 89 -12.42 -4.05 5.20
C ALA A 89 -12.29 -5.37 5.98
N GLY A 90 -11.88 -5.32 7.27
CA GLY A 90 -11.72 -6.49 8.15
C GLY A 90 -12.96 -6.79 8.99
N CYS A 91 -13.02 -7.98 9.59
CA CYS A 91 -13.99 -8.30 10.62
C CYS A 91 -13.77 -7.37 11.81
N ARG A 92 -14.77 -6.56 12.15
CA ARG A 92 -14.73 -5.57 13.25
C ARG A 92 -14.80 -6.27 14.61
N LEU A 93 -13.75 -6.99 14.99
CA LEU A 93 -13.61 -7.51 16.34
C LEU A 93 -12.96 -6.44 17.22
N GLU A 94 -13.65 -5.99 18.24
CA GLU A 94 -13.19 -4.91 19.13
C GLU A 94 -11.92 -5.31 19.91
N PHE A 95 -11.69 -6.61 20.09
CA PHE A 95 -10.52 -7.19 20.74
C PHE A 95 -9.91 -8.27 19.84
N ASP A 96 -9.31 -7.86 18.71
CA ASP A 96 -8.54 -8.76 17.87
C ASP A 96 -7.11 -8.88 18.43
N GLU A 97 -6.63 -10.09 18.68
CA GLU A 97 -5.29 -10.37 19.23
C GLU A 97 -4.17 -9.69 18.39
N ARG A 98 -4.42 -9.46 17.10
CA ARG A 98 -3.47 -8.76 16.23
C ARG A 98 -3.29 -7.28 16.58
N ASN A 99 -4.21 -6.67 17.33
CA ASN A 99 -4.04 -5.31 17.85
C ASN A 99 -2.96 -5.28 18.94
N GLU A 100 -2.66 -6.42 19.54
CA GLU A 100 -1.64 -6.59 20.59
C GLU A 100 -0.22 -6.69 20.03
N LEU A 101 -0.06 -6.87 18.71
CA LEU A 101 1.27 -6.87 18.06
C LEU A 101 2.03 -5.56 18.28
N ILE A 102 1.33 -4.48 18.61
CA ILE A 102 1.95 -3.21 19.00
C ILE A 102 2.82 -3.34 20.27
N TYR A 103 2.47 -4.25 21.21
CA TYR A 103 3.26 -4.46 22.43
C TYR A 103 4.67 -4.96 22.11
N TYR A 104 4.78 -5.87 21.16
CA TYR A 104 6.05 -6.47 20.76
C TYR A 104 6.93 -5.49 19.98
N ALA A 105 6.32 -4.61 19.17
CA ALA A 105 7.03 -3.50 18.54
C ALA A 105 7.59 -2.54 19.61
N VAL A 106 6.80 -2.18 20.61
CA VAL A 106 7.21 -1.30 21.71
C VAL A 106 8.31 -1.96 22.56
N ASP A 107 8.23 -3.27 22.83
CA ASP A 107 9.29 -4.01 23.53
C ASP A 107 10.63 -3.89 22.78
N VAL A 108 10.65 -4.15 21.48
CA VAL A 108 11.87 -3.99 20.67
C VAL A 108 12.37 -2.55 20.68
N ILE A 109 11.50 -1.56 20.50
CA ILE A 109 11.86 -0.12 20.55
C ILE A 109 12.50 0.23 21.89
N LYS A 110 11.94 -0.21 23.00
CA LYS A 110 12.48 0.07 24.35
C LYS A 110 13.84 -0.59 24.56
N ARG A 111 14.03 -1.80 24.11
CA ARG A 111 15.26 -2.58 24.28
C ARG A 111 16.39 -2.12 23.36
N VAL A 112 16.10 -1.81 22.10
CA VAL A 112 17.07 -1.26 21.14
C VAL A 112 17.37 0.19 21.44
N SER A 113 16.35 0.95 21.91
CA SER A 113 16.49 2.34 22.30
C SER A 113 17.04 3.25 21.19
N PRO A 114 16.48 3.20 19.94
CA PRO A 114 16.99 3.94 18.81
C PRO A 114 16.79 5.46 18.99
N SER A 115 17.51 6.26 18.21
CA SER A 115 17.33 7.72 18.22
C SER A 115 16.03 8.15 17.52
N PHE A 116 15.57 7.37 16.55
CA PHE A 116 14.44 7.73 15.69
C PHE A 116 13.53 6.54 15.45
N VAL A 117 12.21 6.75 15.50
CA VAL A 117 11.22 5.72 15.22
C VAL A 117 10.13 6.27 14.30
N ILE A 118 9.79 5.54 13.24
CA ILE A 118 8.54 5.68 12.51
C ILE A 118 7.63 4.54 12.91
N LEU A 119 6.41 4.87 13.38
CA LEU A 119 5.38 3.90 13.67
C LEU A 119 4.16 4.21 12.81
N GLU A 120 3.89 3.36 11.81
CA GLU A 120 2.84 3.57 10.82
C GLU A 120 1.67 2.61 11.05
N ASN A 121 0.46 3.10 10.78
CA ASN A 121 -0.75 2.28 10.76
C ASN A 121 -1.90 3.00 10.02
N VAL A 122 -3.05 2.34 9.93
CA VAL A 122 -4.29 2.95 9.43
C VAL A 122 -4.86 3.98 10.41
N PRO A 123 -5.66 4.98 9.94
CA PRO A 123 -6.24 6.01 10.81
C PRO A 123 -7.07 5.48 11.97
N LYS A 124 -7.70 4.32 11.81
CA LYS A 124 -8.52 3.69 12.85
C LYS A 124 -7.73 3.31 14.10
N MET A 125 -6.41 3.09 13.99
CA MET A 125 -5.51 2.85 15.13
C MET A 125 -5.69 3.91 16.23
N LEU A 126 -5.94 5.17 15.87
CA LEU A 126 -6.13 6.27 16.82
C LEU A 126 -7.31 6.05 17.79
N LYS A 127 -8.27 5.21 17.41
CA LYS A 127 -9.46 4.90 18.21
C LYS A 127 -9.51 3.44 18.68
N THR A 128 -8.55 2.62 18.26
CA THR A 128 -8.51 1.21 18.66
C THR A 128 -8.05 1.07 20.09
N LYS A 129 -8.79 0.26 20.85
CA LYS A 129 -8.52 -0.01 22.25
C LYS A 129 -7.82 -1.34 22.44
N ILE A 130 -6.96 -1.39 23.43
CA ILE A 130 -6.19 -2.57 23.86
C ILE A 130 -6.22 -2.67 25.38
N HIS A 131 -5.93 -3.85 25.92
CA HIS A 131 -5.80 -4.06 27.36
C HIS A 131 -4.38 -3.76 27.85
N HIS A 132 -4.21 -2.89 28.82
CA HIS A 132 -2.90 -2.58 29.40
C HIS A 132 -3.04 -2.34 30.91
N LYS A 133 -2.25 -3.08 31.72
CA LYS A 133 -2.21 -2.93 33.20
C LYS A 133 -3.62 -2.89 33.83
N ASN A 134 -4.49 -3.85 33.47
CA ASN A 134 -5.89 -3.97 33.93
C ASN A 134 -6.81 -2.81 33.52
N LYS A 135 -6.42 -2.01 32.54
CA LYS A 135 -7.24 -0.93 31.96
C LYS A 135 -7.41 -1.16 30.45
N THR A 136 -8.51 -0.65 29.93
CA THR A 136 -8.73 -0.56 28.48
C THR A 136 -8.39 0.87 28.06
N ILE A 137 -7.34 1.02 27.25
CA ILE A 137 -6.85 2.30 26.76
C ILE A 137 -6.71 2.25 25.24
N THR A 138 -6.64 3.41 24.60
CA THR A 138 -6.37 3.47 23.15
C THR A 138 -4.89 3.18 22.87
N ILE A 139 -4.59 2.74 21.64
CA ILE A 139 -3.20 2.51 21.23
C ILE A 139 -2.34 3.79 21.37
N PRO A 140 -2.79 5.01 20.98
CA PRO A 140 -2.03 6.23 21.26
C PRO A 140 -1.74 6.48 22.74
N GLU A 141 -2.74 6.27 23.62
CA GLU A 141 -2.52 6.40 25.07
C GLU A 141 -1.48 5.41 25.58
N TYR A 142 -1.51 4.16 25.06
CA TYR A 142 -0.49 3.16 25.34
C TYR A 142 0.90 3.60 24.88
N LEU A 143 1.04 4.02 23.62
CA LEU A 143 2.32 4.46 23.06
C LEU A 143 2.92 5.62 23.85
N ILE A 144 2.10 6.62 24.22
CA ILE A 144 2.51 7.74 25.03
C ILE A 144 2.99 7.24 26.40
N SER A 145 2.19 6.42 27.09
CA SER A 145 2.54 5.94 28.44
C SER A 145 3.82 5.10 28.50
N GLU A 146 4.22 4.46 27.40
CA GLU A 146 5.39 3.60 27.36
C GLU A 146 6.64 4.28 26.76
N LEU A 147 6.48 5.38 26.01
CA LEU A 147 7.58 5.96 25.22
C LEU A 147 7.82 7.45 25.47
N GLU A 148 6.89 8.20 26.11
CA GLU A 148 7.02 9.66 26.27
C GLU A 148 8.20 10.10 27.16
N ASP A 149 8.65 9.28 28.10
CA ASP A 149 9.80 9.60 28.95
C ASP A 149 11.06 9.77 28.10
N LYS A 150 11.20 8.98 27.04
CA LYS A 150 12.37 9.00 26.14
C LYS A 150 12.14 9.78 24.87
N TYR A 151 10.95 9.71 24.28
CA TYR A 151 10.69 10.23 22.93
C TYR A 151 9.77 11.44 22.92
N ILE A 152 10.02 12.33 21.97
CA ILE A 152 9.11 13.39 21.54
C ILE A 152 8.36 12.90 20.31
N PHE A 153 7.03 12.98 20.33
CA PHE A 153 6.16 12.65 19.22
C PHE A 153 5.91 13.87 18.34
N ASN A 154 5.71 13.66 17.04
CA ASN A 154 5.25 14.71 16.13
C ASN A 154 3.84 15.22 16.52
N GLU A 155 3.57 16.49 16.21
CA GLU A 155 2.29 17.15 16.57
C GLU A 155 1.11 16.60 15.77
N GLN A 156 1.31 16.25 14.51
CA GLN A 156 0.27 15.73 13.61
C GLN A 156 0.70 14.39 13.05
N SER A 157 -0.03 13.33 13.36
CA SER A 157 0.27 11.97 12.88
C SER A 157 -0.60 11.52 11.70
N LEU A 158 -1.79 12.09 11.52
CA LEU A 158 -2.70 11.71 10.42
C LEU A 158 -2.35 12.47 9.14
N ILE A 159 -2.01 11.73 8.08
CA ILE A 159 -1.62 12.29 6.79
C ILE A 159 -2.42 11.69 5.64
N LYS A 160 -2.49 12.45 4.54
CA LYS A 160 -3.00 11.99 3.24
C LYS A 160 -1.84 11.90 2.26
N ALA A 161 -1.61 10.74 1.67
CA ALA A 161 -0.52 10.53 0.72
C ALA A 161 -0.58 11.50 -0.48
N MET A 162 -1.78 11.87 -0.91
CA MET A 162 -1.99 12.84 -1.99
C MET A 162 -1.45 14.24 -1.68
N ASP A 163 -1.27 14.60 -0.42
CA ASP A 163 -0.70 15.89 0.00
C ASP A 163 0.83 15.91 -0.11
N TYR A 164 1.45 14.79 -0.53
CA TYR A 164 2.90 14.60 -0.63
C TYR A 164 3.31 14.03 -2.00
N GLY A 165 2.57 14.40 -3.06
CA GLY A 165 2.88 14.02 -4.44
C GLY A 165 2.59 12.57 -4.82
N VAL A 166 1.96 11.78 -3.94
CA VAL A 166 1.50 10.43 -4.27
C VAL A 166 0.15 10.53 -4.97
N PRO A 167 -0.03 9.97 -6.18
CA PRO A 167 -1.30 10.05 -6.91
C PRO A 167 -2.37 9.09 -6.34
N GLN A 168 -2.51 9.03 -5.01
CA GLN A 168 -3.44 8.15 -4.30
C GLN A 168 -4.03 8.82 -3.05
N MET A 169 -5.34 8.69 -2.86
CA MET A 169 -6.10 9.19 -1.70
C MET A 169 -5.93 8.29 -0.47
N ARG A 170 -4.71 7.90 -0.15
CA ARG A 170 -4.41 6.99 0.97
C ARG A 170 -4.16 7.78 2.24
N GLU A 171 -4.92 7.51 3.28
CA GLU A 171 -4.71 8.12 4.60
C GLU A 171 -3.96 7.15 5.51
N ARG A 172 -3.01 7.68 6.29
CA ARG A 172 -2.23 6.91 7.27
C ARG A 172 -2.00 7.71 8.54
N ASN A 173 -1.92 6.98 9.63
CA ASN A 173 -1.41 7.51 10.88
C ASN A 173 0.07 7.15 10.96
N ILE A 174 0.93 8.15 11.13
CA ILE A 174 2.38 7.97 11.21
C ILE A 174 2.89 8.78 12.39
N PHE A 175 3.31 8.09 13.43
CA PHE A 175 4.04 8.71 14.52
C PHE A 175 5.52 8.76 14.16
N LEU A 176 6.11 9.96 14.30
CA LEU A 176 7.53 10.23 14.19
C LEU A 176 8.06 10.50 15.60
N LEU A 177 8.92 9.63 16.09
CA LEU A 177 9.46 9.71 17.44
C LEU A 177 10.95 10.05 17.39
N VAL A 178 11.36 11.04 18.17
CA VAL A 178 12.75 11.46 18.31
C VAL A 178 13.16 11.35 19.76
N ASP A 179 14.30 10.74 20.00
CA ASP A 179 14.93 10.74 21.34
C ASP A 179 15.12 12.19 21.84
N ARG A 180 14.64 12.47 23.04
CA ARG A 180 14.68 13.82 23.67
C ARG A 180 16.08 14.41 23.72
N GLU A 181 17.11 13.57 23.86
CA GLU A 181 18.50 14.01 23.92
C GLU A 181 19.01 14.59 22.60
N LYS A 182 18.33 14.32 21.47
CA LYS A 182 18.72 14.89 20.17
C LYS A 182 18.40 16.36 20.01
N GLY A 183 17.45 16.90 20.78
CA GLY A 183 17.09 18.31 20.76
C GLY A 183 16.50 18.82 19.45
N ILE A 184 16.03 17.94 18.57
CA ILE A 184 15.44 18.28 17.27
C ILE A 184 13.94 17.98 17.24
N LYS A 185 13.23 18.61 16.31
CA LYS A 185 11.81 18.34 16.03
C LYS A 185 11.68 17.66 14.67
N TRP A 186 11.07 16.50 14.65
CA TRP A 186 10.83 15.75 13.42
C TRP A 186 9.36 15.84 13.02
N ASN A 187 9.09 16.51 11.92
CA ASN A 187 7.75 16.74 11.40
C ASN A 187 7.67 16.34 9.92
N PHE A 188 6.45 16.25 9.40
CA PHE A 188 6.23 16.07 7.97
C PHE A 188 6.74 17.26 7.17
N PRO A 189 7.21 17.03 5.93
CA PRO A 189 7.60 18.09 5.02
C PRO A 189 6.39 18.95 4.63
N ARG A 190 6.66 20.06 3.93
CA ARG A 190 5.60 20.90 3.38
C ARG A 190 4.75 20.14 2.38
N LYS A 191 3.42 20.32 2.45
CA LYS A 191 2.48 19.71 1.52
C LYS A 191 2.73 20.19 0.08
N GLU A 192 2.54 19.25 -0.85
CA GLU A 192 2.63 19.46 -2.29
C GLU A 192 1.23 19.49 -2.94
N LYS A 193 1.18 19.94 -4.20
CA LYS A 193 -0.05 19.82 -5.00
C LYS A 193 -0.36 18.35 -5.28
N SER A 194 -1.62 17.96 -5.12
CA SER A 194 -2.08 16.60 -5.44
C SER A 194 -1.93 16.30 -6.93
N VAL A 195 -1.45 15.09 -7.23
CA VAL A 195 -1.30 14.56 -8.60
C VAL A 195 -2.56 13.78 -8.96
N THR A 196 -3.19 14.13 -10.08
CA THR A 196 -4.38 13.43 -10.60
C THR A 196 -4.01 12.13 -11.31
N LEU A 197 -4.99 11.23 -11.51
CA LEU A 197 -4.79 10.04 -12.33
C LEU A 197 -4.43 10.40 -13.77
N TYR A 198 -4.99 11.49 -14.31
CA TYR A 198 -4.64 11.94 -15.65
C TYR A 198 -3.17 12.35 -15.76
N GLU A 199 -2.65 13.09 -14.80
CA GLU A 199 -1.23 13.45 -14.72
C GLU A 199 -0.32 12.22 -14.55
N ALA A 200 -0.76 11.22 -13.77
CA ALA A 200 0.03 10.04 -13.44
C ALA A 200 0.07 8.98 -14.55
N ILE A 201 -1.09 8.61 -15.12
CA ILE A 201 -1.23 7.48 -16.05
C ILE A 201 -1.99 7.82 -17.34
N GLY A 202 -2.44 9.06 -17.52
CA GLY A 202 -3.29 9.44 -18.65
C GLY A 202 -2.60 9.40 -20.02
N SER A 203 -1.27 9.40 -20.07
CA SER A 203 -0.46 9.25 -21.28
C SER A 203 -0.19 7.79 -21.67
N LEU A 204 -0.49 6.84 -20.81
CA LEU A 204 -0.31 5.42 -21.10
C LEU A 204 -1.29 4.94 -22.19
N PRO A 205 -0.88 3.98 -23.03
CA PRO A 205 -1.75 3.40 -24.05
C PRO A 205 -2.93 2.68 -23.41
N SER A 206 -4.08 2.75 -24.09
CA SER A 206 -5.27 2.00 -23.69
C SER A 206 -5.01 0.49 -23.76
N LEU A 207 -5.53 -0.26 -22.80
CA LEU A 207 -5.34 -1.68 -22.64
C LEU A 207 -6.67 -2.38 -22.36
N ASP A 208 -7.05 -3.31 -23.22
CA ASP A 208 -8.24 -4.12 -22.99
C ASP A 208 -7.93 -5.27 -22.00
N PRO A 209 -8.90 -5.74 -21.19
CA PRO A 209 -8.69 -6.90 -20.32
C PRO A 209 -8.53 -8.19 -21.12
N LEU A 210 -7.82 -9.17 -20.55
CA LEU A 210 -7.91 -10.55 -20.98
C LEU A 210 -9.20 -11.16 -20.40
N LEU A 211 -9.99 -11.84 -21.23
CA LEU A 211 -11.23 -12.45 -20.78
C LEU A 211 -10.99 -13.88 -20.28
N ARG A 212 -11.64 -14.26 -19.19
CA ARG A 212 -11.58 -15.62 -18.62
C ARG A 212 -12.11 -16.67 -19.57
N GLU A 213 -12.98 -16.27 -20.47
CA GLU A 213 -13.61 -17.08 -21.53
C GLU A 213 -12.61 -17.50 -22.63
N GLY A 214 -11.39 -16.96 -22.59
CA GLY A 214 -10.29 -17.35 -23.47
C GLY A 214 -9.87 -16.28 -24.48
N LEU A 215 -8.73 -16.53 -25.14
CA LEU A 215 -8.14 -15.57 -26.07
C LEU A 215 -9.02 -15.35 -27.31
N GLU A 216 -9.58 -16.40 -27.89
CA GLU A 216 -10.44 -16.26 -29.07
C GLU A 216 -11.65 -15.37 -28.79
N PHE A 217 -12.32 -15.58 -27.66
CA PHE A 217 -13.42 -14.73 -27.23
C PHE A 217 -12.97 -13.31 -26.94
N THR A 218 -11.77 -13.16 -26.38
CA THR A 218 -11.17 -11.82 -26.16
C THR A 218 -10.97 -11.09 -27.50
N LEU A 219 -10.47 -11.77 -28.53
CA LEU A 219 -10.24 -11.17 -29.86
C LEU A 219 -11.56 -10.84 -30.57
N GLU A 220 -12.61 -11.65 -30.38
CA GLU A 220 -13.95 -11.34 -30.87
C GLU A 220 -14.49 -10.03 -30.26
N LYS A 221 -14.35 -9.84 -28.95
CA LYS A 221 -14.84 -8.65 -28.24
C LYS A 221 -13.93 -7.43 -28.42
N PHE A 222 -12.64 -7.65 -28.56
CA PHE A 222 -11.60 -6.62 -28.69
C PHE A 222 -10.68 -6.92 -29.88
N PRO A 223 -11.07 -6.58 -31.13
CA PRO A 223 -10.25 -6.90 -32.31
C PRO A 223 -8.84 -6.32 -32.28
N SER A 224 -8.62 -5.20 -31.61
CA SER A 224 -7.31 -4.55 -31.46
C SER A 224 -6.50 -5.05 -30.24
N TYR A 225 -6.96 -6.08 -29.53
CA TYR A 225 -6.35 -6.55 -28.28
C TYR A 225 -4.85 -6.82 -28.40
N LEU A 226 -4.43 -7.66 -29.36
CA LEU A 226 -3.01 -8.02 -29.52
C LEU A 226 -2.13 -6.80 -29.86
N GLN A 227 -2.64 -5.87 -30.65
CA GLN A 227 -1.93 -4.63 -30.97
C GLN A 227 -1.72 -3.78 -29.70
N LYS A 228 -2.76 -3.59 -28.88
CA LYS A 228 -2.68 -2.85 -27.62
C LYS A 228 -1.71 -3.51 -26.63
N VAL A 229 -1.75 -4.84 -26.52
CA VAL A 229 -0.80 -5.60 -25.69
C VAL A 229 0.64 -5.38 -26.16
N ALA A 230 0.90 -5.51 -27.46
CA ALA A 230 2.24 -5.32 -28.01
C ALA A 230 2.79 -3.89 -27.77
N ILE A 231 1.94 -2.87 -27.85
CA ILE A 231 2.32 -1.48 -27.54
C ILE A 231 2.62 -1.33 -26.04
N SER A 232 1.76 -1.85 -25.20
CA SER A 232 1.88 -1.73 -23.73
C SER A 232 3.11 -2.46 -23.19
N GLN A 233 3.44 -3.63 -23.71
CA GLN A 233 4.62 -4.41 -23.31
C GLN A 233 5.95 -3.77 -23.71
N LYS A 234 5.97 -2.88 -24.72
CA LYS A 234 7.16 -2.06 -25.04
C LYS A 234 7.49 -1.05 -23.94
N ILE A 235 6.49 -0.67 -23.13
CA ILE A 235 6.68 0.27 -22.01
C ILE A 235 7.18 -0.50 -20.79
N SER A 236 6.50 -1.61 -20.43
CA SER A 236 6.87 -2.45 -19.30
C SER A 236 6.25 -3.84 -19.41
N LYS A 237 7.01 -4.88 -19.00
CA LYS A 237 6.47 -6.26 -18.81
C LYS A 237 5.26 -6.29 -17.84
N TRP A 238 5.13 -5.28 -16.97
CA TRP A 238 4.07 -5.14 -15.98
C TRP A 238 2.84 -4.37 -16.51
N HIS A 239 2.94 -3.74 -17.68
CA HIS A 239 1.78 -3.12 -18.34
C HIS A 239 1.04 -4.12 -19.22
N LYS A 240 0.55 -5.19 -18.57
CA LYS A 240 -0.16 -6.30 -19.20
C LYS A 240 -1.64 -6.34 -18.79
N PRO A 241 -2.51 -6.93 -19.64
CA PRO A 241 -3.95 -7.02 -19.39
C PRO A 241 -4.26 -7.78 -18.09
N PRO A 242 -5.06 -7.19 -17.17
CA PRO A 242 -5.68 -7.96 -16.09
C PRO A 242 -6.71 -8.95 -16.62
N LEU A 243 -6.92 -10.06 -15.88
CA LEU A 243 -7.88 -11.12 -16.24
C LEU A 243 -9.24 -10.86 -15.59
N HIS A 244 -10.30 -10.72 -16.42
CA HIS A 244 -11.67 -10.49 -15.94
C HIS A 244 -12.69 -11.35 -16.71
N SER A 245 -13.89 -11.61 -16.12
CA SER A 245 -15.00 -12.23 -16.84
C SER A 245 -15.67 -11.21 -17.77
N TRP A 246 -16.15 -11.66 -18.93
CA TRP A 246 -16.86 -10.81 -19.88
C TRP A 246 -18.02 -10.06 -19.22
N LYS A 247 -18.83 -10.77 -18.42
CA LYS A 247 -19.98 -10.20 -17.71
C LYS A 247 -19.61 -8.93 -16.92
N GLN A 248 -18.47 -8.96 -16.19
CA GLN A 248 -18.00 -7.79 -15.43
C GLN A 248 -17.44 -6.69 -16.34
N VAL A 249 -16.72 -7.08 -17.38
CA VAL A 249 -16.16 -6.14 -18.37
C VAL A 249 -17.28 -5.39 -19.10
N GLU A 250 -18.31 -6.09 -19.54
CA GLU A 250 -19.47 -5.51 -20.22
C GLU A 250 -20.17 -4.47 -19.34
N TRP A 251 -20.39 -4.76 -18.03
CA TRP A 251 -20.94 -3.75 -17.12
C TRP A 251 -20.08 -2.51 -17.07
N MET A 252 -18.75 -2.68 -17.02
CA MET A 252 -17.83 -1.54 -16.95
C MET A 252 -17.74 -0.80 -18.29
N MET A 253 -17.85 -1.44 -19.44
CA MET A 253 -17.93 -0.76 -20.73
C MET A 253 -19.12 0.22 -20.81
N HIS A 254 -20.21 -0.10 -20.14
CA HIS A 254 -21.41 0.76 -20.04
C HIS A 254 -21.40 1.69 -18.82
N THR A 255 -20.32 1.75 -18.04
CA THR A 255 -20.23 2.55 -16.84
C THR A 255 -19.37 3.80 -17.09
N PRO A 256 -19.93 5.03 -16.92
CA PRO A 256 -19.17 6.27 -17.06
C PRO A 256 -18.02 6.39 -16.07
N THR A 257 -16.97 7.13 -16.45
CA THR A 257 -15.89 7.57 -15.58
C THR A 257 -16.44 8.14 -14.28
N GLY A 258 -15.89 7.71 -13.13
CA GLY A 258 -16.31 8.17 -11.81
C GLY A 258 -17.66 7.60 -11.31
N ARG A 259 -18.31 6.72 -12.07
CA ARG A 259 -19.59 6.11 -11.67
C ARG A 259 -19.40 4.64 -11.29
N SER A 260 -20.38 4.12 -10.58
CA SER A 260 -20.46 2.68 -10.25
C SER A 260 -21.53 2.02 -11.11
N ALA A 261 -21.22 0.83 -11.64
CA ALA A 261 -22.14 0.03 -12.44
C ALA A 261 -23.43 -0.36 -11.68
N ILE A 262 -23.41 -0.34 -10.34
CA ILE A 262 -24.63 -0.62 -9.55
C ILE A 262 -25.77 0.36 -9.82
N TYR A 263 -25.48 1.54 -10.39
CA TYR A 263 -26.48 2.57 -10.74
C TYR A 263 -26.86 2.57 -12.22
N ASN A 264 -26.29 1.68 -13.03
CA ASN A 264 -26.69 1.56 -14.43
C ASN A 264 -28.17 1.08 -14.53
N GLU A 265 -28.91 1.62 -15.45
CA GLU A 265 -30.28 1.13 -15.77
C GLU A 265 -30.23 -0.25 -16.40
N ASN A 266 -29.33 -0.40 -17.38
CA ASN A 266 -28.96 -1.65 -18.04
C ASN A 266 -27.51 -1.97 -17.72
N TYR A 267 -27.06 -3.20 -17.96
CA TYR A 267 -25.65 -3.63 -17.75
C TYR A 267 -25.15 -3.36 -16.31
N TYR A 268 -25.94 -3.76 -15.32
CA TYR A 268 -25.61 -3.63 -13.90
C TYR A 268 -25.15 -4.97 -13.31
N PRO A 269 -24.42 -4.95 -12.19
CA PRO A 269 -24.02 -6.16 -11.48
C PRO A 269 -25.21 -7.00 -11.04
N GLN A 270 -25.23 -8.27 -11.49
CA GLN A 270 -26.30 -9.23 -11.19
C GLN A 270 -25.74 -10.64 -10.93
N LYS A 271 -26.47 -11.40 -10.13
CA LYS A 271 -26.23 -12.83 -9.90
C LYS A 271 -26.55 -13.63 -11.15
N ASP A 272 -26.29 -14.94 -11.12
CA ASP A 272 -26.58 -15.83 -12.26
C ASP A 272 -28.08 -16.01 -12.51
N ASP A 273 -28.92 -15.80 -11.48
CA ASP A 273 -30.37 -15.79 -11.56
C ASP A 273 -30.95 -14.46 -12.10
N GLY A 274 -30.10 -13.50 -12.47
CA GLY A 274 -30.52 -12.18 -12.95
C GLY A 274 -30.81 -11.16 -11.84
N THR A 275 -30.79 -11.56 -10.57
CA THR A 275 -31.07 -10.65 -9.44
C THR A 275 -29.95 -9.61 -9.31
N ARG A 276 -30.32 -8.33 -9.20
CA ARG A 276 -29.35 -7.23 -8.99
C ARG A 276 -28.55 -7.46 -7.71
N ILE A 277 -27.22 -7.30 -7.79
CA ILE A 277 -26.35 -7.38 -6.63
C ILE A 277 -26.51 -6.11 -5.80
N SER A 278 -26.84 -6.27 -4.50
CA SER A 278 -26.74 -5.18 -3.54
C SER A 278 -25.27 -5.03 -3.11
N ALA A 279 -24.68 -3.85 -3.36
CA ALA A 279 -23.29 -3.58 -3.06
C ALA A 279 -23.11 -2.12 -2.62
N HIS A 280 -21.99 -1.84 -1.96
CA HIS A 280 -21.64 -0.48 -1.57
C HIS A 280 -21.37 0.39 -2.81
N HIS A 281 -21.70 1.67 -2.76
CA HIS A 281 -21.55 2.62 -3.88
C HIS A 281 -20.15 2.75 -4.47
N ASN A 282 -19.14 2.27 -3.76
CA ASN A 282 -17.75 2.22 -4.23
C ASN A 282 -17.37 0.88 -4.90
N ASN A 283 -18.23 -0.13 -4.86
CA ASN A 283 -18.00 -1.38 -5.62
C ASN A 283 -18.32 -1.16 -7.10
N TYR A 284 -17.71 -1.94 -7.97
CA TYR A 284 -17.88 -1.83 -9.44
C TYR A 284 -17.76 -0.39 -9.94
N ARG A 285 -16.82 0.38 -9.37
CA ARG A 285 -16.72 1.81 -9.62
C ARG A 285 -15.46 2.16 -10.40
N ARG A 286 -15.65 2.93 -11.49
CA ARG A 286 -14.53 3.58 -12.18
C ARG A 286 -13.99 4.75 -11.37
N MET A 287 -12.67 4.89 -11.36
CA MET A 287 -12.00 6.07 -10.81
C MET A 287 -12.26 7.29 -11.69
N CYS A 288 -11.79 8.46 -11.28
CA CYS A 288 -11.90 9.73 -11.99
C CYS A 288 -10.54 10.16 -12.52
N TRP A 289 -10.49 10.75 -13.72
CA TRP A 289 -9.25 11.29 -14.29
C TRP A 289 -8.74 12.52 -13.55
N ASP A 290 -9.65 13.37 -13.10
CA ASP A 290 -9.40 14.66 -12.44
C ASP A 290 -9.07 14.57 -10.95
N LYS A 291 -8.91 13.35 -10.42
CA LYS A 291 -8.61 13.07 -9.00
C LYS A 291 -7.48 12.07 -8.89
N PRO A 292 -6.74 12.03 -7.74
CA PRO A 292 -5.86 10.91 -7.44
C PRO A 292 -6.62 9.58 -7.41
N ALA A 293 -5.91 8.47 -7.57
CA ALA A 293 -6.48 7.14 -7.37
C ALA A 293 -7.10 7.00 -5.98
N ARG A 294 -8.14 6.20 -5.86
CA ARG A 294 -8.65 5.80 -4.53
C ARG A 294 -7.60 4.95 -3.80
N THR A 295 -7.76 4.79 -2.50
CA THR A 295 -6.88 3.91 -1.73
C THR A 295 -6.85 2.51 -2.35
N MET A 296 -5.69 2.09 -2.85
CA MET A 296 -5.48 0.72 -3.31
C MET A 296 -5.43 -0.20 -2.09
N THR A 297 -6.31 -1.20 -2.07
CA THR A 297 -6.38 -2.22 -1.02
C THR A 297 -5.73 -3.52 -1.51
N GLN A 298 -5.58 -4.52 -0.65
CA GLN A 298 -5.08 -5.85 -1.04
C GLN A 298 -5.91 -6.54 -2.14
N ASN A 299 -7.19 -6.16 -2.30
CA ASN A 299 -8.13 -6.75 -3.28
C ASN A 299 -8.27 -5.91 -4.56
N ASN A 300 -7.26 -5.13 -4.95
CA ASN A 300 -7.30 -4.23 -6.10
C ASN A 300 -7.29 -4.92 -7.47
N GLY A 301 -7.24 -6.27 -7.51
CA GLY A 301 -7.26 -7.08 -8.73
C GLY A 301 -8.65 -7.44 -9.25
N VAL A 302 -9.73 -7.11 -8.55
CA VAL A 302 -11.10 -7.48 -8.92
C VAL A 302 -12.00 -6.27 -9.13
N ILE A 303 -12.78 -6.28 -10.23
CA ILE A 303 -13.69 -5.18 -10.60
C ILE A 303 -14.72 -4.88 -9.49
N SER A 304 -15.14 -5.90 -8.76
CA SER A 304 -16.09 -5.76 -7.65
C SER A 304 -15.51 -5.11 -6.38
N SER A 305 -14.21 -4.89 -6.32
CA SER A 305 -13.56 -4.24 -5.17
C SER A 305 -13.82 -2.74 -5.13
N LEU A 306 -13.31 -2.08 -4.09
CA LEU A 306 -13.58 -0.67 -3.80
C LEU A 306 -12.86 0.26 -4.78
N ALA A 307 -13.61 0.83 -5.74
CA ALA A 307 -13.19 1.89 -6.66
C ALA A 307 -11.77 1.69 -7.25
N CYS A 308 -11.49 0.49 -7.79
CA CYS A 308 -10.20 0.12 -8.36
C CYS A 308 -10.21 0.02 -9.90
N VAL A 309 -11.36 0.27 -10.54
CA VAL A 309 -11.48 0.18 -12.01
C VAL A 309 -10.91 1.44 -12.67
N HIS A 310 -10.12 1.22 -13.72
CA HIS A 310 -9.52 2.26 -14.54
C HIS A 310 -10.58 3.28 -14.99
N PRO A 311 -10.29 4.60 -15.04
CA PRO A 311 -11.27 5.61 -15.42
C PRO A 311 -11.92 5.38 -16.79
N GLY A 312 -11.14 4.89 -17.76
CA GLY A 312 -11.56 4.70 -19.15
C GLY A 312 -11.78 6.03 -19.87
N ARG A 313 -12.02 5.94 -21.19
CA ARG A 313 -12.36 7.08 -22.04
C ARG A 313 -13.61 6.74 -22.83
N ALA A 314 -14.51 7.72 -22.95
CA ALA A 314 -15.72 7.55 -23.74
C ALA A 314 -15.38 7.42 -25.24
N TYR A 315 -16.07 6.51 -25.91
CA TYR A 315 -16.06 6.37 -27.38
C TYR A 315 -17.44 5.94 -27.86
N ASN A 316 -17.71 6.16 -29.16
CA ASN A 316 -18.98 5.78 -29.77
C ASN A 316 -18.82 4.49 -30.58
N GLU A 317 -19.69 3.52 -30.37
CA GLU A 317 -19.77 2.28 -31.13
C GLU A 317 -21.24 1.88 -31.32
N GLY A 318 -21.65 1.66 -32.57
CA GLY A 318 -23.04 1.26 -32.88
C GLY A 318 -24.10 2.22 -32.36
N GLY A 319 -23.81 3.51 -32.27
CA GLY A 319 -24.74 4.53 -31.74
C GLY A 319 -24.83 4.58 -30.21
N LYS A 320 -24.01 3.82 -29.49
CA LYS A 320 -23.91 3.80 -28.03
C LYS A 320 -22.62 4.42 -27.55
N VAL A 321 -22.67 5.12 -26.41
CA VAL A 321 -21.48 5.60 -25.71
C VAL A 321 -20.97 4.48 -24.84
N LEU A 322 -19.74 4.03 -25.09
CA LEU A 322 -19.02 3.05 -24.31
C LEU A 322 -17.76 3.67 -23.70
N TYR A 323 -17.13 2.95 -22.76
CA TYR A 323 -15.92 3.40 -22.04
C TYR A 323 -14.82 2.35 -22.17
N SER A 324 -13.65 2.77 -22.64
CA SER A 324 -12.47 1.92 -22.79
C SER A 324 -11.94 1.42 -21.44
N ASP A 325 -10.91 0.56 -21.49
CA ASP A 325 -10.19 0.11 -20.29
C ASP A 325 -11.16 -0.38 -19.19
N ALA A 326 -12.08 -1.27 -19.56
CA ALA A 326 -13.07 -1.86 -18.64
C ALA A 326 -12.41 -2.91 -17.73
N ARG A 327 -11.41 -2.49 -16.95
CA ARG A 327 -10.51 -3.33 -16.17
C ARG A 327 -10.02 -2.61 -14.90
N VAL A 328 -9.44 -3.36 -13.99
CA VAL A 328 -8.63 -2.78 -12.91
C VAL A 328 -7.31 -2.22 -13.47
N LEU A 329 -6.57 -1.46 -12.69
CA LEU A 329 -5.23 -1.02 -13.09
C LEU A 329 -4.32 -2.22 -13.39
N SER A 330 -3.44 -2.09 -14.40
CA SER A 330 -2.32 -3.02 -14.58
C SER A 330 -1.34 -2.92 -13.41
N ILE A 331 -0.42 -3.89 -13.26
CA ILE A 331 0.64 -3.78 -12.23
C ILE A 331 1.48 -2.53 -12.45
N TYR A 332 1.82 -2.20 -13.68
CA TYR A 332 2.60 -1.00 -14.01
C TYR A 332 1.89 0.29 -13.55
N GLU A 333 0.61 0.43 -13.85
CA GLU A 333 -0.20 1.56 -13.38
C GLU A 333 -0.31 1.57 -11.84
N LEU A 334 -0.38 0.39 -11.20
CA LEU A 334 -0.42 0.26 -9.75
C LEU A 334 0.90 0.72 -9.10
N LEU A 335 2.06 0.41 -9.72
CA LEU A 335 3.36 0.91 -9.27
C LEU A 335 3.38 2.45 -9.27
N ILE A 336 2.95 3.06 -10.38
CA ILE A 336 2.92 4.53 -10.52
C ILE A 336 2.03 5.17 -9.45
N VAL A 337 0.79 4.69 -9.28
CA VAL A 337 -0.15 5.30 -8.31
C VAL A 337 0.22 5.03 -6.86
N SER A 338 1.11 4.06 -6.63
CA SER A 338 1.66 3.77 -5.29
C SER A 338 3.03 4.40 -5.05
N SER A 339 3.53 5.21 -6.00
CA SER A 339 4.87 5.83 -6.00
C SER A 339 6.02 4.82 -5.85
N LEU A 340 5.82 3.59 -6.31
CA LEU A 340 6.89 2.60 -6.47
C LEU A 340 7.68 2.87 -7.77
N PRO A 341 8.96 2.50 -7.84
CA PRO A 341 9.73 2.55 -9.08
C PRO A 341 9.04 1.73 -10.17
N THR A 342 8.99 2.25 -11.38
CA THR A 342 8.36 1.56 -12.52
C THR A 342 9.18 0.38 -13.03
N ASP A 343 10.42 0.30 -12.65
CA ASP A 343 11.41 -0.76 -12.88
C ASP A 343 11.66 -1.59 -11.60
N TRP A 344 10.78 -1.50 -10.61
CA TRP A 344 10.89 -2.31 -9.37
C TRP A 344 11.11 -3.78 -9.71
N ASP A 345 12.20 -4.34 -9.21
CA ASP A 345 12.65 -5.69 -9.52
C ASP A 345 11.80 -6.76 -8.82
N ILE A 346 10.58 -6.94 -9.34
CA ILE A 346 9.61 -7.90 -8.82
C ILE A 346 10.05 -9.31 -9.20
N PRO A 347 10.18 -10.26 -8.24
CA PRO A 347 10.56 -11.63 -8.52
C PRO A 347 9.63 -12.33 -9.53
N ASP A 348 10.20 -13.10 -10.45
CA ASP A 348 9.44 -13.76 -11.53
C ASP A 348 8.43 -14.81 -11.02
N TRP A 349 8.65 -15.37 -9.83
CA TRP A 349 7.71 -16.30 -9.18
C TRP A 349 6.47 -15.61 -8.59
N ALA A 350 6.52 -14.29 -8.40
CA ALA A 350 5.42 -13.57 -7.76
C ALA A 350 4.21 -13.47 -8.68
N SER A 351 3.11 -14.06 -8.25
CA SER A 351 1.84 -14.00 -9.01
C SER A 351 1.25 -12.58 -9.00
N ASP A 352 0.43 -12.26 -10.03
CA ASP A 352 -0.31 -10.98 -10.11
C ASP A 352 -1.09 -10.70 -8.81
N THR A 353 -1.77 -11.68 -8.26
CA THR A 353 -2.53 -11.55 -7.01
C THR A 353 -1.62 -11.25 -5.82
N PHE A 354 -0.46 -11.90 -5.72
CA PHE A 354 0.49 -11.66 -4.64
C PHE A 354 1.06 -10.23 -4.72
N ILE A 355 1.51 -9.81 -5.91
CA ILE A 355 2.05 -8.46 -6.15
C ILE A 355 1.01 -7.39 -5.76
N ARG A 356 -0.23 -7.53 -6.22
CA ARG A 356 -1.32 -6.61 -5.89
C ARG A 356 -1.61 -6.54 -4.39
N LYS A 357 -1.55 -7.69 -3.72
CA LYS A 357 -1.78 -7.78 -2.28
C LYS A 357 -0.72 -6.99 -1.51
N VAL A 358 0.55 -7.25 -1.75
CA VAL A 358 1.64 -6.63 -0.99
C VAL A 358 1.75 -5.12 -1.26
N ILE A 359 1.52 -4.68 -2.50
CA ILE A 359 1.45 -3.24 -2.83
C ILE A 359 0.25 -2.58 -2.13
N GLY A 360 -0.92 -3.24 -2.15
CA GLY A 360 -2.14 -2.72 -1.52
C GLY A 360 -2.07 -2.62 0.01
N GLU A 361 -1.27 -3.46 0.66
CA GLU A 361 -1.01 -3.42 2.10
C GLU A 361 0.03 -2.34 2.45
N GLY A 362 1.06 -2.17 1.61
CA GLY A 362 2.18 -1.27 1.87
C GLY A 362 1.82 0.21 1.97
N ILE A 363 2.68 0.98 2.60
CA ILE A 363 2.66 2.44 2.53
C ILE A 363 3.43 2.90 1.28
N PRO A 364 2.96 3.91 0.53
CA PRO A 364 3.73 4.48 -0.58
C PRO A 364 5.13 4.92 -0.14
N PRO A 365 6.21 4.42 -0.75
CA PRO A 365 7.58 4.68 -0.32
C PRO A 365 7.93 6.16 -0.28
N ARG A 366 7.39 6.97 -1.21
CA ARG A 366 7.60 8.42 -1.23
C ARG A 366 7.32 9.11 0.11
N ILE A 367 6.32 8.64 0.87
CA ILE A 367 5.99 9.22 2.18
C ILE A 367 7.15 9.00 3.17
N ILE A 368 7.65 7.77 3.24
CA ILE A 368 8.75 7.42 4.17
C ILE A 368 10.04 8.12 3.74
N THR A 369 10.34 8.14 2.45
CA THR A 369 11.50 8.87 1.91
C THR A 369 11.46 10.35 2.32
N LEU A 370 10.35 11.03 2.08
CA LEU A 370 10.21 12.46 2.40
C LEU A 370 10.39 12.78 3.89
N VAL A 371 9.85 11.94 4.80
CA VAL A 371 10.02 12.18 6.23
C VAL A 371 11.42 11.85 6.71
N VAL A 372 12.10 10.87 6.11
CA VAL A 372 13.51 10.58 6.41
C VAL A 372 14.43 11.67 5.87
N ASP A 373 14.16 12.20 4.69
CA ASP A 373 14.90 13.34 4.13
C ASP A 373 14.78 14.59 5.01
N GLU A 374 13.60 14.86 5.60
CA GLU A 374 13.42 15.95 6.56
C GLU A 374 14.22 15.73 7.86
N LEU A 375 14.37 14.48 8.29
CA LEU A 375 15.22 14.15 9.43
C LEU A 375 16.70 14.36 9.09
N LEU A 376 17.16 13.85 7.95
CA LEU A 376 18.57 13.92 7.53
C LEU A 376 19.08 15.37 7.37
N LYS A 377 18.20 16.34 7.07
CA LYS A 377 18.55 17.76 7.04
C LYS A 377 18.90 18.35 8.42
N GLN A 378 18.54 17.66 9.51
CA GLN A 378 18.68 18.16 10.87
C GLN A 378 19.79 17.46 11.67
N ILE A 379 20.38 16.36 11.12
CA ILE A 379 21.39 15.55 11.82
C ILE A 379 22.74 15.46 11.06
#